data_e42b5169d66820adf2676e5ee5f3d0b4
#
_entry.id   e42b5169d66820adf2676e5ee5f3d0b4
#
_cell.length_a   1.000
_cell.length_b   1.000
_cell.length_c   1.000
_cell.angle_alpha   90.00
_cell.angle_beta   90.00
_cell.angle_gamma   90.00
#
_symmetry.space_group_name_H-M   'P 1'
#
loop_
_entity.id
_entity.type
_entity.pdbx_description
1 polymer ?
#
loop_
_entity_poly.entity_id
_entity_poly.type
_entity_poly.pdbx_seq_one_letter_code
_entity_poly.pdbx_strand_id
1 'polypeptide(L)'
;MRIDAALAALAGLLVAAPVATPALAQVPPELIDQIAAIGRVSDPAKTAPLYAPMHAKEPYAGVKVTRDMKYGPHERNTLDLFVPEGGGSARPVFMFVHGGGFVRGTKRAPDSPFYDNIMLWANRNGMVGVNIEYRLAPAAPWPAGQEDIAMAVRWAADNAAANGGDANRIYLMGHSAGATHVAIYVGHPEFHASKALAGAMFSSGGYDLMRMEEGESRAAYFGSDRSLYAQRSALPGLVKSTIPFMANAAELDPPWMVEQLEQLKSAMCASSRGCIRTLLQPKHNHMSQSYAINTSDTLLSDQILAFIKTGK
;
A
#
# COMPACT_ATOMS: atom_id res chain seq x y z
N MET A 1 -68.11 48.98 10.19
CA MET A 1 -67.30 48.25 11.19
C MET A 1 -66.27 47.44 10.41
N ARG A 2 -65.04 47.91 10.29
CA ARG A 2 -63.97 47.21 9.63
C ARG A 2 -63.10 46.59 10.71
N ILE A 3 -62.81 45.31 10.59
CA ILE A 3 -61.93 44.56 11.48
C ILE A 3 -60.66 44.30 10.66
N ASP A 4 -59.56 44.98 10.98
CA ASP A 4 -58.23 44.72 10.39
C ASP A 4 -57.58 43.57 11.16
N ALA A 5 -57.28 42.49 10.44
CA ALA A 5 -56.50 41.38 10.95
C ALA A 5 -55.01 41.55 10.55
N ALA A 6 -54.16 41.80 11.53
CA ALA A 6 -52.71 41.85 11.35
C ALA A 6 -52.14 40.42 11.36
N LEU A 7 -51.56 39.99 10.24
CA LEU A 7 -50.70 38.79 10.17
C LEU A 7 -49.29 39.11 10.64
N ALA A 8 -48.89 38.54 11.76
CA ALA A 8 -47.51 38.52 12.22
C ALA A 8 -46.76 37.37 11.55
N ALA A 9 -45.79 37.71 10.68
CA ALA A 9 -44.91 36.70 10.10
C ALA A 9 -43.73 36.43 11.05
N LEU A 10 -43.67 35.22 11.62
CA LEU A 10 -42.48 34.72 12.33
C LEU A 10 -41.43 34.27 11.28
N ALA A 11 -40.39 35.01 11.12
CA ALA A 11 -39.18 34.62 10.37
C ALA A 11 -38.31 33.73 11.30
N GLY A 12 -38.39 32.43 11.16
CA GLY A 12 -37.46 31.48 11.84
C GLY A 12 -36.09 31.55 11.19
N LEU A 13 -35.08 32.07 11.90
CA LEU A 13 -33.67 31.92 11.52
C LEU A 13 -33.26 30.45 11.70
N LEU A 14 -33.13 29.71 10.61
CA LEU A 14 -32.42 28.44 10.59
C LEU A 14 -30.91 28.69 10.69
N VAL A 15 -30.35 28.59 11.90
CA VAL A 15 -28.91 28.57 12.10
C VAL A 15 -28.43 27.17 11.67
N ALA A 16 -27.84 27.07 10.48
CA ALA A 16 -27.16 25.88 10.03
C ALA A 16 -25.91 25.65 10.92
N ALA A 17 -25.93 24.62 11.75
CA ALA A 17 -24.75 24.20 12.49
C ALA A 17 -23.67 23.80 11.48
N PRO A 18 -22.40 24.21 11.67
CA PRO A 18 -21.32 23.77 10.81
C PRO A 18 -21.20 22.25 10.91
N VAL A 19 -21.33 21.56 9.80
CA VAL A 19 -20.98 20.12 9.70
C VAL A 19 -19.47 20.07 9.86
N ALA A 20 -18.99 19.70 11.05
CA ALA A 20 -17.59 19.42 11.28
C ALA A 20 -17.20 18.24 10.38
N THR A 21 -16.44 18.49 9.33
CA THR A 21 -15.73 17.43 8.62
C THR A 21 -14.85 16.73 9.63
N PRO A 22 -14.94 15.39 9.80
CA PRO A 22 -14.05 14.68 10.70
C PRO A 22 -12.60 14.99 10.26
N ALA A 23 -11.82 15.57 11.16
CA ALA A 23 -10.40 15.74 10.95
C ALA A 23 -9.83 14.33 10.72
N LEU A 24 -9.22 14.08 9.57
CA LEU A 24 -8.52 12.83 9.32
C LEU A 24 -7.50 12.65 10.44
N ALA A 25 -7.58 11.53 11.14
CA ALA A 25 -6.65 11.23 12.21
C ALA A 25 -5.23 11.16 11.61
N GLN A 26 -4.32 11.91 12.18
CA GLN A 26 -2.94 12.11 11.72
C GLN A 26 -1.99 11.47 12.72
N VAL A 27 -0.68 11.59 12.43
CA VAL A 27 0.39 11.17 13.35
C VAL A 27 0.07 11.65 14.77
N PRO A 28 0.08 10.76 15.79
CA PRO A 28 -0.06 11.17 17.18
C PRO A 28 0.90 12.31 17.52
N PRO A 29 0.44 13.39 18.16
CA PRO A 29 1.25 14.59 18.41
C PRO A 29 2.59 14.29 19.08
N GLU A 30 2.62 13.32 19.98
CA GLU A 30 3.81 12.89 20.73
C GLU A 30 4.86 12.19 19.87
N LEU A 31 4.51 11.74 18.66
CA LEU A 31 5.44 11.09 17.72
C LEU A 31 6.00 12.05 16.67
N ILE A 32 5.40 13.22 16.47
CA ILE A 32 5.76 14.13 15.37
C ILE A 32 7.25 14.51 15.46
N ASP A 33 7.70 14.99 16.61
CA ASP A 33 9.09 15.43 16.79
C ASP A 33 10.07 14.25 16.74
N GLN A 34 9.66 13.08 17.24
CA GLN A 34 10.48 11.87 17.20
C GLN A 34 10.67 11.38 15.76
N ILE A 35 9.62 11.39 14.94
CA ILE A 35 9.69 11.03 13.52
C ILE A 35 10.54 12.05 12.75
N ALA A 36 10.35 13.34 13.01
CA ALA A 36 11.12 14.41 12.38
C ALA A 36 12.62 14.30 12.72
N ALA A 37 12.97 13.93 13.96
CA ALA A 37 14.34 13.73 14.40
C ALA A 37 15.04 12.53 13.72
N ILE A 38 14.29 11.50 13.30
CA ILE A 38 14.82 10.40 12.49
C ILE A 38 15.19 10.92 11.09
N GLY A 39 14.39 11.84 10.56
CA GLY A 39 14.67 12.53 9.29
C GLY A 39 14.31 11.75 8.04
N ARG A 40 14.83 12.20 6.89
CA ARG A 40 14.52 11.71 5.54
C ARG A 40 15.33 10.46 5.17
N VAL A 41 15.21 9.43 5.99
CA VAL A 41 15.93 8.16 5.82
C VAL A 41 15.02 6.96 6.04
N SER A 42 15.42 5.82 5.46
CA SER A 42 14.77 4.53 5.76
C SER A 42 15.45 3.91 6.99
N ASP A 43 14.92 4.16 8.17
CA ASP A 43 15.45 3.64 9.45
C ASP A 43 14.36 2.86 10.22
N PRO A 44 14.18 1.56 9.90
CA PRO A 44 13.22 0.74 10.62
C PRO A 44 13.58 0.55 12.10
N ALA A 45 14.88 0.53 12.44
CA ALA A 45 15.30 0.29 13.82
C ALA A 45 14.90 1.43 14.76
N LYS A 46 14.94 2.68 14.30
CA LYS A 46 14.49 3.84 15.06
C LYS A 46 12.98 4.06 14.98
N THR A 47 12.33 3.72 13.86
CA THR A 47 10.91 4.00 13.68
C THR A 47 10.01 2.92 14.30
N ALA A 48 10.40 1.64 14.24
CA ALA A 48 9.59 0.54 14.75
C ALA A 48 9.22 0.67 16.23
N PRO A 49 10.13 1.05 17.15
CA PRO A 49 9.81 1.21 18.57
C PRO A 49 8.71 2.26 18.84
N LEU A 50 8.55 3.26 17.98
CA LEU A 50 7.53 4.29 18.12
C LEU A 50 6.11 3.74 17.90
N TYR A 51 5.95 2.78 17.00
CA TYR A 51 4.65 2.26 16.61
C TYR A 51 4.34 0.87 17.15
N ALA A 52 5.35 0.04 17.44
CA ALA A 52 5.15 -1.32 17.91
C ALA A 52 4.22 -1.45 19.13
N PRO A 53 4.28 -0.54 20.16
CA PRO A 53 3.37 -0.60 21.30
C PRO A 53 1.89 -0.39 20.96
N MET A 54 1.57 0.16 19.79
CA MET A 54 0.20 0.44 19.34
C MET A 54 -0.47 -0.78 18.70
N HIS A 55 0.27 -1.84 18.44
CA HIS A 55 -0.21 -3.01 17.71
C HIS A 55 -0.44 -4.21 18.61
N ALA A 56 -1.44 -5.01 18.23
CA ALA A 56 -1.71 -6.28 18.87
C ALA A 56 -0.56 -7.27 18.62
N LYS A 57 -0.39 -8.18 19.58
CA LYS A 57 0.51 -9.33 19.47
C LYS A 57 -0.27 -10.60 19.22
N GLU A 58 0.35 -11.57 18.56
CA GLU A 58 -0.24 -12.90 18.36
C GLU A 58 -0.46 -13.62 19.72
N PRO A 59 -1.58 -14.37 19.90
CA PRO A 59 -2.61 -14.68 18.92
C PRO A 59 -3.61 -13.53 18.72
N TYR A 60 -4.06 -13.33 17.47
CA TYR A 60 -4.99 -12.26 17.11
C TYR A 60 -6.44 -12.71 17.25
N ALA A 61 -7.21 -12.07 18.13
CA ALA A 61 -8.63 -12.38 18.33
C ALA A 61 -9.44 -12.12 17.05
N GLY A 62 -10.28 -13.08 16.66
CA GLY A 62 -11.16 -12.96 15.50
C GLY A 62 -10.47 -13.12 14.14
N VAL A 63 -9.23 -13.59 14.12
CA VAL A 63 -8.45 -13.80 12.89
C VAL A 63 -7.76 -15.14 12.91
N LYS A 64 -8.04 -15.98 11.91
CA LYS A 64 -7.29 -17.20 11.66
C LYS A 64 -6.05 -16.87 10.83
N VAL A 65 -4.87 -17.11 11.39
CA VAL A 65 -3.58 -16.93 10.71
C VAL A 65 -3.01 -18.28 10.31
N THR A 66 -2.59 -18.40 9.05
CA THR A 66 -1.82 -19.55 8.55
C THR A 66 -0.50 -19.04 7.99
N ARG A 67 0.59 -19.46 8.61
CA ARG A 67 1.94 -18.98 8.30
C ARG A 67 2.64 -19.83 7.25
N ASP A 68 3.55 -19.23 6.52
CA ASP A 68 4.55 -19.85 5.65
C ASP A 68 3.97 -20.81 4.58
N MET A 69 2.77 -20.50 4.08
CA MET A 69 2.14 -21.24 2.99
C MET A 69 2.94 -21.06 1.69
N LYS A 70 3.26 -22.14 1.02
CA LYS A 70 3.99 -22.12 -0.25
C LYS A 70 3.10 -21.63 -1.39
N TYR A 71 3.62 -20.66 -2.19
CA TYR A 71 3.01 -20.24 -3.44
C TYR A 71 3.89 -20.50 -4.68
N GLY A 72 5.12 -20.96 -4.47
CA GLY A 72 6.09 -21.30 -5.51
C GLY A 72 7.18 -22.23 -5.03
N PRO A 73 8.13 -22.62 -5.90
CA PRO A 73 9.12 -23.67 -5.63
C PRO A 73 10.28 -23.23 -4.73
N HIS A 74 10.61 -21.92 -4.72
CA HIS A 74 11.74 -21.41 -3.95
C HIS A 74 11.43 -21.35 -2.45
N GLU A 75 12.45 -21.44 -1.59
CA GLU A 75 12.26 -21.38 -0.13
C GLU A 75 11.56 -20.11 0.34
N ARG A 76 11.88 -18.97 -0.30
CA ARG A 76 11.22 -17.66 -0.03
C ARG A 76 9.87 -17.49 -0.72
N ASN A 77 9.42 -18.39 -1.57
CA ASN A 77 8.08 -18.31 -2.14
C ASN A 77 7.04 -18.77 -1.11
N THR A 78 6.91 -18.01 -0.03
CA THR A 78 5.95 -18.24 1.06
C THR A 78 5.09 -17.01 1.30
N LEU A 79 3.92 -17.24 1.85
CA LEU A 79 3.01 -16.19 2.27
C LEU A 79 2.38 -16.54 3.62
N ASP A 80 1.93 -15.50 4.32
CA ASP A 80 1.08 -15.62 5.50
C ASP A 80 -0.34 -15.21 5.13
N LEU A 81 -1.31 -16.03 5.48
CA LEU A 81 -2.73 -15.85 5.18
C LEU A 81 -3.48 -15.47 6.46
N PHE A 82 -4.27 -14.40 6.38
CA PHE A 82 -5.08 -13.86 7.47
C PHE A 82 -6.56 -13.86 7.04
N VAL A 83 -7.35 -14.69 7.67
CA VAL A 83 -8.77 -14.84 7.36
C VAL A 83 -9.61 -14.37 8.55
N PRO A 84 -10.53 -13.39 8.37
CA PRO A 84 -11.43 -13.01 9.44
C PRO A 84 -12.31 -14.19 9.87
N GLU A 85 -12.36 -14.47 11.18
CA GLU A 85 -13.30 -15.45 11.74
C GLU A 85 -14.75 -14.99 11.64
N GLY A 86 -15.70 -15.89 11.89
CA GLY A 86 -17.14 -15.56 11.82
C GLY A 86 -17.78 -15.76 10.44
N GLY A 87 -17.08 -16.42 9.53
CA GLY A 87 -17.61 -16.79 8.20
C GLY A 87 -17.69 -15.60 7.24
N GLY A 88 -18.34 -15.82 6.09
CA GLY A 88 -18.47 -14.86 5.01
C GLY A 88 -17.77 -15.31 3.74
N SER A 89 -18.23 -14.79 2.61
CA SER A 89 -17.70 -15.15 1.27
C SER A 89 -17.56 -13.89 0.41
N ALA A 90 -16.88 -14.04 -0.70
CA ALA A 90 -16.65 -12.98 -1.71
C ALA A 90 -16.02 -11.70 -1.12
N ARG A 91 -15.13 -11.85 -0.13
CA ARG A 91 -14.39 -10.74 0.44
C ARG A 91 -13.28 -10.28 -0.52
N PRO A 92 -12.92 -8.98 -0.58
CA PRO A 92 -11.71 -8.58 -1.27
C PRO A 92 -10.49 -9.29 -0.66
N VAL A 93 -9.51 -9.61 -1.51
CA VAL A 93 -8.21 -10.13 -1.08
C VAL A 93 -7.21 -8.98 -1.12
N PHE A 94 -6.61 -8.67 0.00
CA PHE A 94 -5.61 -7.61 0.15
C PHE A 94 -4.24 -8.22 0.33
N MET A 95 -3.37 -8.05 -0.68
CA MET A 95 -2.01 -8.59 -0.68
C MET A 95 -1.00 -7.49 -0.37
N PHE A 96 0.04 -7.82 0.40
CA PHE A 96 1.11 -6.89 0.73
C PHE A 96 2.49 -7.42 0.37
N VAL A 97 3.33 -6.53 -0.21
CA VAL A 97 4.71 -6.79 -0.62
C VAL A 97 5.64 -5.88 0.17
N HIS A 98 6.48 -6.49 1.00
CA HIS A 98 7.39 -5.75 1.88
C HIS A 98 8.51 -5.02 1.14
N GLY A 99 9.12 -4.01 1.80
CA GLY A 99 10.31 -3.33 1.34
C GLY A 99 11.61 -4.06 1.67
N GLY A 100 12.73 -3.35 1.56
CA GLY A 100 14.06 -3.87 1.92
C GLY A 100 15.13 -3.67 0.84
N GLY A 101 14.94 -2.70 -0.07
CA GLY A 101 15.93 -2.31 -1.07
C GLY A 101 16.28 -3.45 -2.04
N PHE A 102 15.36 -4.40 -2.28
CA PHE A 102 15.53 -5.57 -3.16
C PHE A 102 16.47 -6.66 -2.66
N VAL A 103 17.33 -6.38 -1.66
CA VAL A 103 18.44 -7.25 -1.20
C VAL A 103 18.23 -7.78 0.22
N ARG A 104 17.21 -7.28 0.93
CA ARG A 104 16.86 -7.67 2.30
C ARG A 104 15.36 -7.51 2.54
N GLY A 105 14.94 -7.79 3.76
CA GLY A 105 13.55 -7.70 4.17
C GLY A 105 12.90 -9.05 4.30
N THR A 106 11.76 -9.05 4.98
CA THR A 106 10.93 -10.23 5.20
C THR A 106 9.48 -9.80 5.43
N LYS A 107 8.54 -10.66 5.08
CA LYS A 107 7.11 -10.45 5.36
C LYS A 107 6.81 -10.30 6.86
N ARG A 108 7.65 -10.90 7.72
CA ARG A 108 7.51 -10.88 9.18
C ARG A 108 8.87 -11.04 9.83
N ALA A 109 9.20 -10.21 10.81
CA ALA A 109 10.35 -10.40 11.68
C ALA A 109 9.89 -10.98 13.05
N PRO A 110 10.70 -11.79 13.72
CA PRO A 110 10.41 -12.25 15.07
C PRO A 110 10.10 -11.08 16.01
N ASP A 111 9.10 -11.26 16.87
CA ASP A 111 8.66 -10.30 17.89
C ASP A 111 8.24 -8.92 17.36
N SER A 112 8.10 -8.77 16.04
CA SER A 112 7.66 -7.53 15.37
C SER A 112 6.19 -7.64 14.97
N PRO A 113 5.34 -6.61 15.22
CA PRO A 113 3.98 -6.60 14.71
C PRO A 113 3.90 -6.23 13.20
N PHE A 114 5.04 -5.92 12.58
CA PHE A 114 5.10 -5.49 11.19
C PHE A 114 5.52 -6.66 10.27
N TYR A 115 4.79 -6.98 9.20
CA TYR A 115 3.67 -6.22 8.63
C TYR A 115 2.30 -6.87 8.91
N ASP A 116 2.17 -7.61 9.99
CA ASP A 116 0.87 -8.17 10.43
C ASP A 116 -0.16 -7.06 10.70
N ASN A 117 0.29 -5.87 11.14
CA ASN A 117 -0.56 -4.70 11.32
C ASN A 117 -1.40 -4.38 10.08
N ILE A 118 -0.83 -4.47 8.88
CA ILE A 118 -1.52 -4.21 7.61
C ILE A 118 -2.55 -5.31 7.34
N MET A 119 -2.22 -6.56 7.62
CA MET A 119 -3.13 -7.68 7.45
C MET A 119 -4.31 -7.62 8.43
N LEU A 120 -4.05 -7.24 9.68
CA LEU A 120 -5.10 -7.04 10.69
C LEU A 120 -6.02 -5.86 10.33
N TRP A 121 -5.48 -4.79 9.77
CA TRP A 121 -6.28 -3.70 9.21
C TRP A 121 -7.17 -4.20 8.06
N ALA A 122 -6.64 -5.00 7.14
CA ALA A 122 -7.42 -5.58 6.07
C ALA A 122 -8.56 -6.45 6.62
N ASN A 123 -8.28 -7.29 7.61
CA ASN A 123 -9.29 -8.13 8.25
C ASN A 123 -10.39 -7.32 8.96
N ARG A 124 -10.04 -6.25 9.70
CA ARG A 124 -11.02 -5.34 10.32
C ARG A 124 -11.97 -4.71 9.30
N ASN A 125 -11.51 -4.55 8.07
CA ASN A 125 -12.28 -3.99 6.95
C ASN A 125 -12.91 -5.07 6.07
N GLY A 126 -13.04 -6.30 6.59
CA GLY A 126 -13.73 -7.39 5.92
C GLY A 126 -13.00 -8.00 4.74
N MET A 127 -11.70 -7.84 4.65
CA MET A 127 -10.85 -8.40 3.59
C MET A 127 -10.07 -9.62 4.07
N VAL A 128 -9.72 -10.52 3.17
CA VAL A 128 -8.71 -11.56 3.40
C VAL A 128 -7.33 -10.94 3.20
N GLY A 129 -6.43 -11.08 4.16
CA GLY A 129 -5.06 -10.56 4.10
C GLY A 129 -4.07 -11.61 3.60
N VAL A 130 -3.15 -11.21 2.71
CA VAL A 130 -2.07 -12.07 2.20
C VAL A 130 -0.76 -11.30 2.25
N ASN A 131 0.16 -11.69 3.12
CA ASN A 131 1.47 -11.06 3.26
C ASN A 131 2.53 -11.94 2.62
N ILE A 132 3.18 -11.48 1.54
CA ILE A 132 4.06 -12.31 0.74
C ILE A 132 5.54 -12.08 1.03
N GLU A 133 6.31 -13.15 0.98
CA GLU A 133 7.76 -13.15 0.89
C GLU A 133 8.15 -13.27 -0.59
N TYR A 134 9.31 -12.80 -1.00
CA TYR A 134 9.81 -12.92 -2.37
C TYR A 134 11.33 -13.09 -2.40
N ARG A 135 11.87 -13.58 -3.52
CA ARG A 135 13.32 -13.79 -3.72
C ARG A 135 14.07 -12.47 -3.73
N LEU A 136 15.28 -12.45 -3.20
CA LEU A 136 16.11 -11.27 -3.04
C LEU A 136 17.35 -11.31 -3.93
N ALA A 137 17.78 -10.15 -4.41
CA ALA A 137 19.06 -9.96 -5.04
C ALA A 137 20.19 -10.05 -3.98
N PRO A 138 21.45 -10.35 -4.39
CA PRO A 138 21.87 -10.61 -5.76
C PRO A 138 21.57 -12.02 -6.26
N ALA A 139 21.12 -12.96 -5.38
CA ALA A 139 20.85 -14.33 -5.76
C ALA A 139 19.72 -14.47 -6.79
N ALA A 140 18.74 -13.56 -6.74
CA ALA A 140 17.60 -13.50 -7.65
C ALA A 140 17.40 -12.06 -8.18
N PRO A 141 18.19 -11.64 -9.20
CA PRO A 141 18.06 -10.32 -9.81
C PRO A 141 16.80 -10.23 -10.68
N TRP A 142 16.59 -9.09 -11.30
CA TRP A 142 15.53 -8.86 -12.31
C TRP A 142 15.43 -10.03 -13.32
N PRO A 143 14.25 -10.57 -13.63
CA PRO A 143 12.91 -10.12 -13.17
C PRO A 143 12.31 -10.95 -12.02
N ALA A 144 13.12 -11.58 -11.17
CA ALA A 144 12.66 -12.54 -10.17
C ALA A 144 11.52 -12.05 -9.27
N GLY A 145 11.53 -10.78 -8.85
CA GLY A 145 10.48 -10.23 -8.02
C GLY A 145 9.12 -10.17 -8.72
N GLN A 146 9.08 -9.88 -10.02
CA GLN A 146 7.84 -9.86 -10.81
C GLN A 146 7.29 -11.26 -11.04
N GLU A 147 8.16 -12.24 -11.28
CA GLU A 147 7.78 -13.65 -11.38
C GLU A 147 7.17 -14.15 -10.07
N ASP A 148 7.75 -13.77 -8.93
CA ASP A 148 7.25 -14.14 -7.61
C ASP A 148 5.89 -13.51 -7.34
N ILE A 149 5.71 -12.23 -7.65
CA ILE A 149 4.40 -11.55 -7.54
C ILE A 149 3.36 -12.24 -8.43
N ALA A 150 3.72 -12.59 -9.68
CA ALA A 150 2.81 -13.30 -10.58
C ALA A 150 2.35 -14.64 -10.01
N MET A 151 3.28 -15.42 -9.43
CA MET A 151 2.96 -16.68 -8.75
C MET A 151 2.06 -16.46 -7.52
N ALA A 152 2.37 -15.45 -6.69
CA ALA A 152 1.58 -15.14 -5.50
C ALA A 152 0.16 -14.64 -5.85
N VAL A 153 0.01 -13.82 -6.87
CA VAL A 153 -1.31 -13.36 -7.36
C VAL A 153 -2.12 -14.54 -7.91
N ARG A 154 -1.49 -15.45 -8.65
CA ARG A 154 -2.14 -16.69 -9.11
C ARG A 154 -2.61 -17.55 -7.94
N TRP A 155 -1.71 -17.78 -6.98
CA TRP A 155 -2.04 -18.55 -5.77
C TRP A 155 -3.25 -17.91 -5.04
N ALA A 156 -3.25 -16.58 -4.87
CA ALA A 156 -4.35 -15.87 -4.23
C ALA A 156 -5.67 -16.05 -4.99
N ALA A 157 -5.65 -15.97 -6.32
CA ALA A 157 -6.84 -16.20 -7.15
C ALA A 157 -7.37 -17.62 -7.04
N ASP A 158 -6.48 -18.61 -7.09
CA ASP A 158 -6.83 -20.04 -7.05
C ASP A 158 -7.36 -20.47 -5.66
N ASN A 159 -6.91 -19.80 -4.59
CA ASN A 159 -7.27 -20.12 -3.21
C ASN A 159 -8.28 -19.16 -2.57
N ALA A 160 -8.69 -18.08 -3.27
CA ALA A 160 -9.58 -17.05 -2.72
C ALA A 160 -10.87 -17.64 -2.17
N ALA A 161 -11.62 -18.40 -2.97
CA ALA A 161 -12.94 -18.94 -2.59
C ALA A 161 -12.87 -19.86 -1.37
N ALA A 162 -11.85 -20.71 -1.26
CA ALA A 162 -11.65 -21.62 -0.13
C ALA A 162 -11.37 -20.87 1.19
N ASN A 163 -10.93 -19.60 1.10
CA ASN A 163 -10.61 -18.74 2.23
C ASN A 163 -11.60 -17.56 2.39
N GLY A 164 -12.79 -17.67 1.79
CA GLY A 164 -13.84 -16.65 1.89
C GLY A 164 -13.57 -15.38 1.06
N GLY A 165 -12.57 -15.41 0.17
CA GLY A 165 -12.21 -14.31 -0.73
C GLY A 165 -12.88 -14.38 -2.10
N ASP A 166 -12.74 -13.30 -2.86
CA ASP A 166 -13.19 -13.17 -4.26
C ASP A 166 -11.97 -13.01 -5.19
N ALA A 167 -11.76 -13.97 -6.07
CA ALA A 167 -10.67 -13.97 -7.05
C ALA A 167 -10.73 -12.80 -8.05
N ASN A 168 -11.87 -12.12 -8.18
CA ASN A 168 -12.03 -10.95 -9.04
C ASN A 168 -11.78 -9.62 -8.29
N ARG A 169 -11.52 -9.67 -6.99
CA ARG A 169 -11.31 -8.52 -6.12
C ARG A 169 -9.98 -8.59 -5.37
N ILE A 170 -8.89 -8.84 -6.12
CA ILE A 170 -7.53 -8.89 -5.59
C ILE A 170 -6.91 -7.51 -5.69
N TYR A 171 -6.47 -6.97 -4.57
CA TYR A 171 -5.77 -5.70 -4.42
C TYR A 171 -4.34 -5.95 -3.95
N LEU A 172 -3.37 -5.31 -4.59
CA LEU A 172 -1.95 -5.51 -4.32
C LEU A 172 -1.28 -4.21 -3.88
N MET A 173 -0.80 -4.16 -2.64
CA MET A 173 -0.05 -3.04 -2.09
C MET A 173 1.42 -3.41 -1.93
N GLY A 174 2.33 -2.47 -2.24
CA GLY A 174 3.74 -2.58 -1.91
C GLY A 174 4.26 -1.36 -1.19
N HIS A 175 5.30 -1.54 -0.39
CA HIS A 175 6.02 -0.46 0.27
C HIS A 175 7.49 -0.45 -0.14
N SER A 176 8.07 0.73 -0.43
CA SER A 176 9.51 0.88 -0.77
C SER A 176 9.89 0.02 -2.00
N ALA A 177 10.89 -0.84 -1.91
CA ALA A 177 11.24 -1.80 -2.96
C ALA A 177 10.04 -2.68 -3.36
N GLY A 178 9.16 -3.05 -2.40
CA GLY A 178 7.91 -3.75 -2.68
C GLY A 178 6.96 -2.93 -3.54
N ALA A 179 6.88 -1.61 -3.33
CA ALA A 179 6.07 -0.72 -4.18
C ALA A 179 6.64 -0.64 -5.61
N THR A 180 7.96 -0.61 -5.75
CA THR A 180 8.63 -0.68 -7.06
C THR A 180 8.31 -2.01 -7.75
N HIS A 181 8.39 -3.14 -7.05
CA HIS A 181 8.02 -4.45 -7.59
C HIS A 181 6.56 -4.47 -8.08
N VAL A 182 5.63 -3.98 -7.26
CA VAL A 182 4.19 -3.92 -7.62
C VAL A 182 3.95 -2.99 -8.81
N ALA A 183 4.60 -1.80 -8.83
CA ALA A 183 4.49 -0.86 -9.94
C ALA A 183 5.00 -1.45 -11.26
N ILE A 184 6.13 -2.16 -11.22
CA ILE A 184 6.67 -2.86 -12.38
C ILE A 184 5.70 -3.96 -12.82
N TYR A 185 5.20 -4.79 -11.90
CA TYR A 185 4.21 -5.81 -12.24
C TYR A 185 2.99 -5.21 -12.94
N VAL A 186 2.46 -4.08 -12.46
CA VAL A 186 1.31 -3.37 -13.09
C VAL A 186 1.68 -2.77 -14.45
N GLY A 187 2.89 -2.26 -14.61
CA GLY A 187 3.36 -1.61 -15.82
C GLY A 187 3.84 -2.58 -16.91
N HIS A 188 4.09 -3.83 -16.57
CA HIS A 188 4.65 -4.84 -17.48
C HIS A 188 3.68 -6.02 -17.66
N PRO A 189 2.75 -5.93 -18.64
CA PRO A 189 1.70 -6.94 -18.83
C PRO A 189 2.23 -8.35 -19.14
N GLU A 190 3.48 -8.48 -19.60
CA GLU A 190 4.15 -9.77 -19.80
C GLU A 190 4.33 -10.59 -18.53
N PHE A 191 4.29 -9.97 -17.36
CA PHE A 191 4.34 -10.65 -16.07
C PHE A 191 2.95 -10.98 -15.49
N HIS A 192 1.87 -10.44 -16.07
CA HIS A 192 0.56 -10.62 -15.47
C HIS A 192 0.17 -12.09 -15.36
N ALA A 193 -0.31 -12.48 -14.17
CA ALA A 193 -1.02 -13.73 -13.99
C ALA A 193 -2.32 -13.72 -14.80
N SER A 194 -2.93 -14.90 -14.98
CA SER A 194 -4.17 -15.06 -15.78
C SER A 194 -5.37 -14.23 -15.29
N LYS A 195 -5.35 -13.75 -14.06
CA LYS A 195 -6.36 -12.87 -13.44
C LYS A 195 -5.81 -11.46 -13.29
N ALA A 196 -6.58 -10.48 -13.72
CA ALA A 196 -6.26 -9.07 -13.51
C ALA A 196 -6.46 -8.67 -12.04
N LEU A 197 -5.59 -7.77 -11.54
CA LEU A 197 -5.81 -7.12 -10.25
C LEU A 197 -7.02 -6.18 -10.33
N ALA A 198 -7.82 -6.13 -9.27
CA ALA A 198 -8.86 -5.12 -9.11
C ALA A 198 -8.28 -3.73 -8.81
N GLY A 199 -7.06 -3.66 -8.28
CA GLY A 199 -6.32 -2.43 -8.07
C GLY A 199 -4.95 -2.65 -7.43
N ALA A 200 -4.12 -1.61 -7.48
CA ALA A 200 -2.79 -1.61 -6.86
C ALA A 200 -2.50 -0.32 -6.09
N MET A 201 -1.64 -0.41 -5.08
CA MET A 201 -1.22 0.71 -4.25
C MET A 201 0.31 0.73 -4.13
N PHE A 202 0.91 1.88 -4.43
CA PHE A 202 2.36 2.07 -4.40
C PHE A 202 2.74 3.05 -3.30
N SER A 203 3.35 2.56 -2.23
CA SER A 203 3.78 3.37 -1.10
C SER A 203 5.30 3.59 -1.16
N SER A 204 5.74 4.81 -1.50
CA SER A 204 7.14 5.23 -1.59
C SER A 204 8.00 4.36 -2.52
N GLY A 205 7.51 4.11 -3.74
CA GLY A 205 8.22 3.33 -4.76
C GLY A 205 9.06 4.16 -5.72
N GLY A 206 9.90 3.47 -6.52
CA GLY A 206 10.57 4.01 -7.70
C GLY A 206 9.85 3.53 -8.97
N TYR A 207 9.54 4.46 -9.87
CA TYR A 207 8.75 4.16 -11.07
C TYR A 207 9.56 4.35 -12.36
N ASP A 208 10.54 5.25 -12.32
CA ASP A 208 11.50 5.51 -13.39
C ASP A 208 12.92 5.24 -12.86
N LEU A 209 13.50 4.12 -13.27
CA LEU A 209 14.83 3.71 -12.83
C LEU A 209 15.94 4.67 -13.29
N MET A 210 15.73 5.43 -14.37
CA MET A 210 16.71 6.43 -14.84
C MET A 210 16.89 7.58 -13.85
N ARG A 211 15.85 7.85 -13.02
CA ARG A 211 15.81 8.92 -12.01
C ARG A 211 15.80 8.42 -10.57
N MET A 212 15.83 7.12 -10.38
CA MET A 212 15.94 6.52 -9.06
C MET A 212 17.39 6.71 -8.55
N GLU A 213 17.54 6.95 -7.24
CA GLU A 213 18.83 7.08 -6.59
C GLU A 213 19.75 5.89 -6.91
N GLU A 214 21.01 6.18 -7.20
CA GLU A 214 22.02 5.16 -7.44
C GLU A 214 22.43 4.47 -6.14
N GLY A 215 22.78 3.19 -6.24
CA GLY A 215 23.22 2.44 -5.08
C GLY A 215 23.39 0.95 -5.37
N GLU A 216 24.16 0.29 -4.50
CA GLU A 216 24.48 -1.14 -4.63
C GLU A 216 23.24 -2.02 -4.68
N SER A 217 22.22 -1.74 -3.86
CA SER A 217 20.97 -2.51 -3.83
C SER A 217 20.20 -2.45 -5.15
N ARG A 218 20.18 -1.25 -5.79
CA ARG A 218 19.56 -1.09 -7.10
C ARG A 218 20.35 -1.84 -8.17
N ALA A 219 21.66 -1.71 -8.17
CA ALA A 219 22.53 -2.41 -9.12
C ALA A 219 22.50 -3.93 -8.94
N ALA A 220 22.42 -4.42 -7.70
CA ALA A 220 22.29 -5.85 -7.41
C ALA A 220 20.99 -6.45 -8.01
N TYR A 221 19.89 -5.70 -7.99
CA TYR A 221 18.62 -6.19 -8.54
C TYR A 221 18.43 -5.88 -10.02
N PHE A 222 18.65 -4.63 -10.45
CA PHE A 222 18.42 -4.20 -11.83
C PHE A 222 19.65 -4.33 -12.74
N GLY A 223 20.81 -4.74 -12.21
CA GLY A 223 22.09 -4.72 -12.91
C GLY A 223 22.69 -3.32 -12.99
N SER A 224 23.94 -3.23 -13.44
CA SER A 224 24.71 -1.97 -13.59
C SER A 224 24.56 -1.36 -14.99
N ASP A 225 24.04 -2.09 -15.96
CA ASP A 225 23.81 -1.59 -17.32
C ASP A 225 22.61 -0.64 -17.37
N ARG A 226 22.89 0.65 -17.34
CA ARG A 226 21.86 1.70 -17.37
C ARG A 226 21.06 1.75 -18.68
N SER A 227 21.57 1.19 -19.78
CA SER A 227 20.85 1.16 -21.05
C SER A 227 19.55 0.34 -20.95
N LEU A 228 19.46 -0.60 -20.00
CA LEU A 228 18.31 -1.45 -19.74
C LEU A 228 17.28 -0.81 -18.80
N TYR A 229 17.63 0.29 -18.11
CA TYR A 229 16.76 0.86 -17.08
C TYR A 229 15.44 1.42 -17.62
N ALA A 230 15.48 2.06 -18.78
CA ALA A 230 14.25 2.55 -19.41
C ALA A 230 13.26 1.40 -19.70
N GLN A 231 13.76 0.27 -20.18
CA GLN A 231 12.96 -0.92 -20.45
C GLN A 231 12.44 -1.58 -19.15
N ARG A 232 13.22 -1.55 -18.07
CA ARG A 232 12.86 -2.15 -16.77
C ARG A 232 12.04 -1.22 -15.87
N SER A 233 11.87 0.04 -16.26
CA SER A 233 11.07 1.04 -15.53
C SER A 233 9.58 0.74 -15.63
N ALA A 234 8.85 0.99 -14.53
CA ALA A 234 7.39 0.83 -14.48
C ALA A 234 6.66 1.92 -15.27
N LEU A 235 7.16 3.17 -15.20
CA LEU A 235 6.46 4.37 -15.64
C LEU A 235 5.92 4.30 -17.08
N PRO A 236 6.68 3.84 -18.10
CA PRO A 236 6.17 3.75 -19.49
C PRO A 236 4.98 2.81 -19.65
N GLY A 237 4.90 1.78 -18.81
CA GLY A 237 3.78 0.84 -18.81
C GLY A 237 2.61 1.32 -17.95
N LEU A 238 2.87 1.97 -16.82
CA LEU A 238 1.83 2.49 -15.92
C LEU A 238 0.90 3.48 -16.62
N VAL A 239 1.42 4.36 -17.48
CA VAL A 239 0.61 5.31 -18.24
C VAL A 239 -0.31 4.65 -19.28
N LYS A 240 -0.09 3.37 -19.58
CA LYS A 240 -0.89 2.55 -20.52
C LYS A 240 -1.71 1.48 -19.81
N SER A 241 -1.37 1.13 -18.56
CA SER A 241 -2.00 0.03 -17.83
C SER A 241 -3.49 0.29 -17.61
N THR A 242 -4.33 -0.73 -17.76
CA THR A 242 -5.77 -0.67 -17.46
C THR A 242 -6.09 -1.00 -16.01
N ILE A 243 -5.13 -1.53 -15.24
CA ILE A 243 -5.29 -1.81 -13.82
C ILE A 243 -5.40 -0.47 -13.08
N PRO A 244 -6.45 -0.24 -12.27
CA PRO A 244 -6.52 0.94 -11.42
C PRO A 244 -5.40 0.94 -10.37
N PHE A 245 -4.84 2.12 -10.07
CA PHE A 245 -3.85 2.23 -9.00
C PHE A 245 -3.85 3.61 -8.37
N MET A 246 -3.37 3.67 -7.13
CA MET A 246 -3.03 4.90 -6.42
C MET A 246 -1.59 4.86 -5.95
N ALA A 247 -1.02 6.02 -5.62
CA ALA A 247 0.33 6.11 -5.10
C ALA A 247 0.45 7.10 -3.95
N ASN A 248 1.34 6.82 -3.00
CA ASN A 248 1.68 7.76 -1.94
C ASN A 248 3.18 7.78 -1.67
N ALA A 249 3.64 8.87 -1.07
CA ALA A 249 4.94 9.00 -0.44
C ALA A 249 4.77 9.67 0.93
N ALA A 250 5.74 9.48 1.82
CA ALA A 250 5.82 10.21 3.07
C ALA A 250 6.51 11.57 2.85
N GLU A 251 6.09 12.61 3.59
CA GLU A 251 6.72 13.93 3.51
C GLU A 251 8.22 13.88 3.83
N LEU A 252 8.60 13.01 4.79
CA LEU A 252 9.99 12.80 5.20
C LEU A 252 10.61 11.53 4.56
N ASP A 253 10.15 11.13 3.38
CA ASP A 253 10.87 10.17 2.55
C ASP A 253 12.21 10.74 2.08
N PRO A 254 13.18 9.90 1.71
CA PRO A 254 14.31 10.32 0.87
C PRO A 254 13.80 11.16 -0.33
N PRO A 255 14.41 12.30 -0.63
CA PRO A 255 13.88 13.25 -1.62
C PRO A 255 13.52 12.62 -2.97
N TRP A 256 14.34 11.69 -3.46
CA TRP A 256 14.10 11.02 -4.74
C TRP A 256 12.79 10.24 -4.79
N MET A 257 12.29 9.70 -3.65
CA MET A 257 11.01 8.98 -3.61
C MET A 257 9.81 9.94 -3.75
N VAL A 258 9.91 11.12 -3.15
CA VAL A 258 8.91 12.20 -3.33
C VAL A 258 8.92 12.68 -4.79
N GLU A 259 10.09 12.85 -5.39
CA GLU A 259 10.23 13.19 -6.81
C GLU A 259 9.62 12.14 -7.74
N GLN A 260 9.79 10.84 -7.42
CA GLN A 260 9.16 9.73 -8.16
C GLN A 260 7.62 9.79 -8.09
N LEU A 261 7.05 10.15 -6.93
CA LEU A 261 5.59 10.33 -6.81
C LEU A 261 5.10 11.49 -7.70
N GLU A 262 5.78 12.65 -7.67
CA GLU A 262 5.40 13.81 -8.49
C GLU A 262 5.58 13.54 -9.99
N GLN A 263 6.62 12.81 -10.36
CA GLN A 263 6.83 12.39 -11.74
C GLN A 263 5.71 11.46 -12.22
N LEU A 264 5.35 10.45 -11.42
CA LEU A 264 4.25 9.53 -11.73
C LEU A 264 2.93 10.30 -11.88
N LYS A 265 2.62 11.17 -10.93
CA LYS A 265 1.42 12.03 -10.96
C LYS A 265 1.37 12.87 -12.24
N SER A 266 2.46 13.55 -12.57
CA SER A 266 2.55 14.39 -13.76
C SER A 266 2.36 13.58 -15.05
N ALA A 267 3.02 12.43 -15.16
CA ALA A 267 2.91 11.55 -16.32
C ALA A 267 1.49 11.00 -16.49
N MET A 268 0.84 10.61 -15.39
CA MET A 268 -0.54 10.12 -15.42
C MET A 268 -1.52 11.20 -15.83
N CYS A 269 -1.42 12.42 -15.25
CA CYS A 269 -2.30 13.53 -15.62
C CYS A 269 -2.14 13.96 -17.10
N ALA A 270 -0.96 13.80 -17.67
CA ALA A 270 -0.69 14.05 -19.09
C ALA A 270 -1.13 12.90 -20.01
N SER A 271 -1.43 11.72 -19.48
CA SER A 271 -1.84 10.55 -20.24
C SER A 271 -3.34 10.56 -20.57
N SER A 272 -3.75 9.73 -21.53
CA SER A 272 -5.16 9.52 -21.84
C SER A 272 -5.98 8.87 -20.71
N ARG A 273 -5.31 8.32 -19.68
CA ARG A 273 -5.95 7.75 -18.50
C ARG A 273 -6.40 8.80 -17.49
N GLY A 274 -5.79 9.98 -17.51
CA GLY A 274 -6.03 11.04 -16.54
C GLY A 274 -5.31 10.83 -15.20
N CYS A 275 -5.48 11.79 -14.31
CA CYS A 275 -4.84 11.77 -13.01
C CYS A 275 -5.29 10.59 -12.14
N ILE A 276 -4.35 10.06 -11.39
CA ILE A 276 -4.59 9.04 -10.35
C ILE A 276 -4.72 9.70 -8.97
N ARG A 277 -5.24 8.95 -8.01
CA ARG A 277 -5.20 9.35 -6.60
C ARG A 277 -3.75 9.31 -6.12
N THR A 278 -3.27 10.44 -5.57
CA THR A 278 -1.95 10.54 -4.93
C THR A 278 -2.05 11.17 -3.56
N LEU A 279 -1.17 10.78 -2.64
CA LEU A 279 -1.07 11.35 -1.30
C LEU A 279 0.41 11.59 -0.94
N LEU A 280 0.77 12.82 -0.62
CA LEU A 280 1.98 13.10 0.15
C LEU A 280 1.57 13.13 1.63
N GLN A 281 1.98 12.10 2.37
CA GLN A 281 1.54 11.88 3.74
C GLN A 281 2.34 12.77 4.70
N PRO A 282 1.72 13.80 5.31
CA PRO A 282 2.44 14.79 6.11
C PRO A 282 2.99 14.17 7.39
N LYS A 283 4.14 14.66 7.84
CA LYS A 283 4.80 14.31 9.12
C LYS A 283 5.26 12.85 9.24
N HIS A 284 5.05 12.02 8.22
CA HIS A 284 5.55 10.66 8.17
C HIS A 284 6.95 10.60 7.55
N ASN A 285 7.78 9.69 8.07
CA ASN A 285 8.99 9.22 7.41
C ASN A 285 8.72 7.92 6.62
N HIS A 286 9.75 7.41 5.94
CA HIS A 286 9.66 6.24 5.09
C HIS A 286 8.98 5.03 5.75
N MET A 287 9.28 4.74 7.00
CA MET A 287 8.75 3.55 7.67
C MET A 287 7.42 3.80 8.37
N SER A 288 7.22 4.99 8.95
CA SER A 288 6.04 5.30 9.76
C SER A 288 4.73 5.22 8.98
N GLN A 289 4.73 5.53 7.68
CA GLN A 289 3.54 5.41 6.84
C GLN A 289 2.96 3.99 6.79
N SER A 290 3.80 2.96 6.78
CA SER A 290 3.36 1.56 6.83
C SER A 290 3.10 1.09 8.26
N TYR A 291 3.88 1.57 9.22
CA TYR A 291 3.75 1.20 10.61
C TYR A 291 2.53 1.82 11.29
N ALA A 292 2.06 2.97 10.81
CA ALA A 292 0.84 3.62 11.31
C ALA A 292 -0.45 2.90 10.90
N ILE A 293 -0.44 2.08 9.84
CA ILE A 293 -1.64 1.35 9.41
C ILE A 293 -2.13 0.45 10.56
N ASN A 294 -3.43 0.50 10.85
CA ASN A 294 -4.09 -0.17 11.95
C ASN A 294 -3.89 0.50 13.34
N THR A 295 -3.51 1.77 13.36
CA THR A 295 -3.51 2.63 14.56
C THR A 295 -4.64 3.66 14.48
N SER A 296 -4.63 4.66 15.35
CA SER A 296 -5.54 5.82 15.29
C SER A 296 -5.22 6.78 14.14
N ASP A 297 -4.02 6.69 13.55
CA ASP A 297 -3.67 7.42 12.33
C ASP A 297 -4.26 6.71 11.11
N THR A 298 -5.34 7.27 10.58
CA THR A 298 -6.10 6.63 9.48
C THR A 298 -5.89 7.31 8.13
N LEU A 299 -5.04 8.34 8.05
CA LEU A 299 -4.93 9.15 6.82
C LEU A 299 -4.66 8.31 5.57
N LEU A 300 -3.64 7.44 5.60
CA LEU A 300 -3.33 6.58 4.46
C LEU A 300 -4.37 5.46 4.30
N SER A 301 -4.73 4.80 5.39
CA SER A 301 -5.63 3.65 5.37
C SER A 301 -7.04 4.02 4.89
N ASP A 302 -7.54 5.22 5.19
CA ASP A 302 -8.82 5.73 4.67
C ASP A 302 -8.75 6.01 3.16
N GLN A 303 -7.61 6.52 2.65
CA GLN A 303 -7.41 6.69 1.21
C GLN A 303 -7.38 5.34 0.48
N ILE A 304 -6.74 4.34 1.06
CA ILE A 304 -6.73 2.97 0.51
C ILE A 304 -8.15 2.39 0.50
N LEU A 305 -8.91 2.53 1.59
CA LEU A 305 -10.31 2.07 1.63
C LEU A 305 -11.20 2.78 0.62
N ALA A 306 -11.05 4.10 0.48
CA ALA A 306 -11.79 4.86 -0.52
C ALA A 306 -11.45 4.39 -1.94
N PHE A 307 -10.18 4.13 -2.24
CA PHE A 307 -9.74 3.58 -3.51
C PHE A 307 -10.32 2.18 -3.76
N ILE A 308 -10.27 1.26 -2.78
CA ILE A 308 -10.85 -0.09 -2.89
C ILE A 308 -12.36 -0.04 -3.19
N LYS A 309 -13.08 0.92 -2.61
CA LYS A 309 -14.53 1.09 -2.80
C LYS A 309 -14.90 1.71 -4.14
N THR A 310 -14.09 2.61 -4.67
CA THR A 310 -14.43 3.44 -5.83
C THR A 310 -13.66 3.08 -7.10
N GLY A 311 -12.51 2.42 -6.98
CA GLY A 311 -11.57 2.19 -8.08
C GLY A 311 -10.82 3.46 -8.52
N LYS A 312 -10.96 4.56 -7.75
CA LYS A 312 -10.43 5.89 -8.11
C LYS A 312 -9.79 6.58 -6.91
#